data_7917bbd050c219184d14471f55b1dcca
#
_entry.id   7917bbd050c219184d14471f55b1dcca
#
_cell.length_a   1.000
_cell.length_b   1.000
_cell.length_c   1.000
_cell.angle_alpha   90.00
_cell.angle_beta   90.00
_cell.angle_gamma   90.00
#
_symmetry.space_group_name_H-M   'P 1'
#
loop_
_entity.id
_entity.type
_entity.pdbx_description
1 polymer ?
#
loop_
_entity_poly.entity_id
_entity_poly.type
_entity_poly.pdbx_seq_one_letter_code
_entity_poly.pdbx_strand_id
1 'polypeptide(L)' 'DWYISLNTATFTRVLQLLARDISNDFVLVQVDGALVIRSTLLNLTFYLL' A
#
# COMPACT_ATOMS: atom_id res chain seq x y z
N ASP A 1 -9.49 9.50 -4.52
CA ASP A 1 -8.74 8.29 -4.23
C ASP A 1 -8.29 7.60 -5.51
N TRP A 2 -7.07 7.11 -5.48
CA TRP A 2 -6.50 6.36 -6.59
C TRP A 2 -6.22 4.94 -6.16
N TYR A 3 -6.52 3.99 -7.03
CA TYR A 3 -6.28 2.58 -6.77
C TYR A 3 -5.28 2.05 -7.79
N ILE A 4 -4.20 1.44 -7.30
CA ILE A 4 -3.11 0.96 -8.14
C ILE A 4 -2.87 -0.51 -7.82
N SER A 5 -2.97 -1.38 -8.82
CA SER A 5 -2.68 -2.81 -8.68
C SER A 5 -1.19 -3.05 -8.90
N LEU A 6 -0.56 -3.78 -7.99
CA LEU A 6 0.88 -4.05 -8.04
C LEU A 6 1.14 -5.54 -7.94
N ASN A 7 2.23 -5.99 -8.58
CA ASN A 7 2.71 -7.35 -8.36
C ASN A 7 3.43 -7.45 -7.02
N THR A 8 3.76 -8.68 -6.61
CA THR A 8 4.35 -8.93 -5.29
C THR A 8 5.64 -8.16 -5.08
N ALA A 9 6.54 -8.13 -6.07
CA ALA A 9 7.82 -7.46 -5.93
C ALA A 9 7.64 -5.94 -5.74
N THR A 10 6.80 -5.33 -6.55
CA THR A 10 6.55 -3.89 -6.48
C THR A 10 5.78 -3.54 -5.21
N PHE A 11 4.82 -4.36 -4.81
CA PHE A 11 4.05 -4.16 -3.58
C PHE A 11 4.99 -4.16 -2.36
N THR A 12 5.91 -5.14 -2.29
CA THR A 12 6.87 -5.22 -1.21
C THR A 12 7.76 -3.98 -1.17
N ARG A 13 8.20 -3.50 -2.33
CA ARG A 13 9.04 -2.32 -2.40
C ARG A 13 8.30 -1.06 -1.95
N VAL A 14 7.04 -0.91 -2.35
CA VAL A 14 6.21 0.21 -1.92
C VAL A 14 6.02 0.17 -0.41
N LEU A 15 5.74 -1.00 0.14
CA LEU A 15 5.57 -1.16 1.58
C LEU A 15 6.84 -0.75 2.33
N GLN A 16 8.01 -1.18 1.84
CA GLN A 16 9.29 -0.81 2.47
C GLN A 16 9.54 0.69 2.41
N LEU A 17 9.27 1.32 1.28
CA LEU A 17 9.45 2.76 1.13
C LEU A 17 8.51 3.55 2.03
N LEU A 18 7.26 3.15 2.11
CA LEU A 18 6.29 3.82 2.98
C LEU A 18 6.64 3.64 4.44
N ALA A 19 7.05 2.45 4.85
CA ALA A 19 7.44 2.19 6.22
C ALA A 19 8.67 3.01 6.63
N ARG A 20 9.57 3.23 5.68
CA ARG A 20 10.80 3.98 5.92
C ARG A 20 10.55 5.49 5.99
N ASP A 21 9.78 6.02 5.03
CA ASP A 21 9.67 7.46 4.83
C ASP A 21 8.38 8.07 5.40
N ILE A 22 7.32 7.28 5.51
CA ILE A 22 6.00 7.78 5.91
C ILE A 22 5.38 6.79 6.91
N SER A 23 6.11 6.49 7.98
CA SER A 23 5.79 5.35 8.85
C SER A 23 4.42 5.44 9.54
N ASN A 24 3.86 6.63 9.71
CA ASN A 24 2.58 6.80 10.41
C ASN A 24 1.43 7.19 9.50
N ASP A 25 1.66 7.27 8.20
CA ASP A 25 0.68 7.80 7.26
C ASP A 25 0.15 6.75 6.30
N PHE A 26 0.28 5.49 6.66
CA PHE A 26 -0.32 4.42 5.87
C PHE A 26 -0.85 3.31 6.76
N VAL A 27 -1.77 2.53 6.21
CA VAL A 27 -2.37 1.39 6.89
C VAL A 27 -2.28 0.19 5.98
N LEU A 28 -1.79 -0.94 6.52
CA LEU A 28 -1.80 -2.21 5.81
C LEU A 28 -3.01 -2.99 6.28
N VAL A 29 -3.93 -3.28 5.37
CA VAL A 29 -5.18 -3.96 5.70
C VAL A 29 -5.41 -5.12 4.73
N GLN A 30 -6.29 -6.03 5.13
CA GLN A 30 -6.73 -7.13 4.28
C GLN A 30 -8.20 -6.93 3.94
N VAL A 31 -8.50 -6.85 2.66
CA VAL A 31 -9.85 -6.62 2.17
C VAL A 31 -10.19 -7.75 1.21
N ASP A 32 -11.24 -8.52 1.51
CA ASP A 32 -11.68 -9.66 0.71
C ASP A 32 -10.55 -10.62 0.38
N GLY A 33 -9.68 -10.85 1.34
CA GLY A 33 -8.55 -11.77 1.16
C GLY A 33 -7.33 -11.18 0.47
N ALA A 34 -7.41 -9.96 -0.01
CA ALA A 34 -6.30 -9.29 -0.68
C ALA A 34 -5.59 -8.31 0.26
N LEU A 35 -4.27 -8.25 0.17
CA LEU A 35 -3.50 -7.25 0.92
C LEU A 35 -3.61 -5.90 0.24
N VAL A 36 -3.82 -4.87 1.03
CA VAL A 36 -4.01 -3.51 0.56
C VAL A 36 -3.21 -2.55 1.44
N ILE A 37 -2.45 -1.67 0.82
CA ILE A 37 -1.78 -0.57 1.51
C ILE A 37 -2.55 0.71 1.20
N ARG A 38 -3.08 1.36 2.22
CA ARG A 38 -3.75 2.65 2.06
C ARG A 38 -2.86 3.74 2.63
N SER A 39 -2.44 4.66 1.78
CA SER A 39 -1.67 5.82 2.20
C SER A 39 -2.62 7.00 2.37
N THR A 40 -2.73 7.50 3.59
CA THR A 40 -3.57 8.64 3.88
C THR A 40 -2.94 9.94 3.40
N LEU A 41 -1.61 10.03 3.46
CA LEU A 41 -0.91 11.23 3.03
C LEU A 41 -1.00 11.44 1.52
N LEU A 42 -0.82 10.37 0.75
CA LEU A 42 -0.83 10.45 -0.71
C LEU A 42 -2.21 10.24 -1.31
N ASN A 43 -3.17 9.81 -0.49
CA ASN A 43 -4.52 9.47 -0.92
C ASN A 43 -4.52 8.38 -2.00
N LEU A 44 -3.61 7.43 -1.86
CA LEU A 44 -3.44 6.31 -2.78
C LEU A 44 -3.73 5.00 -2.08
N THR A 45 -4.26 4.04 -2.83
CA THR A 45 -4.47 2.69 -2.34
C THR A 45 -3.81 1.70 -3.29
N PHE A 46 -2.91 0.87 -2.75
CA PHE A 46 -2.18 -0.11 -3.54
C PHE A 46 -2.69 -1.50 -3.23
N TYR A 47 -3.01 -2.27 -4.26
CA TYR A 47 -3.47 -3.65 -4.13
C TYR A 47 -2.37 -4.61 -4.51
N LEU A 48 -2.27 -5.71 -3.79
CA LEU A 48 -1.45 -6.82 -4.21
C LEU A 48 -2.27 -7.68 -5.19
N LEU A 49 -1.76 -7.83 -6.38
CA LEU A 49 -2.37 -8.69 -7.39
C LEU A 49 -2.17 -10.16 -7.08
#